data_5b0e468b8cef09e8ec5026904d0b153f
#
_entry.id   5b0e468b8cef09e8ec5026904d0b153f
#
_cell.length_a   1.000
_cell.length_b   1.000
_cell.length_c   1.000
_cell.angle_alpha   90.00
_cell.angle_beta   90.00
_cell.angle_gamma   90.00
#
_symmetry.space_group_name_H-M   'P 1'
#
loop_
_entity.id
_entity.type
_entity.pdbx_description
1 polymer ?
#
loop_
_entity_poly.entity_id
_entity_poly.type
_entity_poly.pdbx_seq_one_letter_code
_entity_poly.pdbx_strand_id
1 'polypeptide(L)'
;MRIIITLLFVIFLSSCAKKEARRPVMVKTDTFLKESAKKNRALLQDQEAVMDSIIAKDTLHTCLKSEDGFKYYYVTENKEATYKPAFGDRVDFSYSLSDIYGKEIYSKEDTKVITYYVDKQELFQGLRQAIKLLKENEEAVFFFPSEIAFGYHGDKEKIGINKPIRAQVHILKITPASVLSPPPAPESAGLVECN
;
A
#
# COMPACT_ATOMS: atom_id res chain seq x y z
N MET A 1 60.73 50.32 -12.43
CA MET A 1 59.83 49.40 -13.14
C MET A 1 59.86 47.97 -12.56
N ARG A 2 61.01 47.40 -12.24
CA ARG A 2 61.09 46.01 -11.67
C ARG A 2 60.45 45.91 -10.26
N ILE A 3 60.59 46.92 -9.41
CA ILE A 3 60.02 46.93 -8.03
C ILE A 3 58.47 46.94 -8.06
N ILE A 4 57.86 47.63 -9.00
CA ILE A 4 56.40 47.71 -9.16
C ILE A 4 55.82 46.40 -9.61
N ILE A 5 56.52 45.66 -10.47
CA ILE A 5 56.12 44.36 -10.93
C ILE A 5 56.17 43.32 -9.82
N THR A 6 57.19 43.35 -8.95
CA THR A 6 57.30 42.47 -7.78
C THR A 6 56.21 42.74 -6.73
N LEU A 7 55.87 44.02 -6.51
CA LEU A 7 54.81 44.41 -5.58
C LEU A 7 53.41 43.95 -6.08
N LEU A 8 53.17 44.03 -7.39
CA LEU A 8 51.95 43.59 -8.00
C LEU A 8 51.79 42.05 -7.91
N PHE A 9 52.90 41.31 -8.03
CA PHE A 9 52.90 39.85 -7.92
C PHE A 9 52.62 39.36 -6.50
N VAL A 10 53.05 40.07 -5.46
CA VAL A 10 52.80 39.73 -4.05
C VAL A 10 51.32 39.94 -3.68
N ILE A 11 50.63 40.92 -4.27
CA ILE A 11 49.21 41.19 -4.04
C ILE A 11 48.32 40.09 -4.66
N PHE A 12 48.77 39.45 -5.76
CA PHE A 12 48.02 38.36 -6.40
C PHE A 12 48.04 37.05 -5.60
N LEU A 13 48.99 36.82 -4.70
CA LEU A 13 49.15 35.62 -3.90
C LEU A 13 48.27 35.60 -2.63
N SER A 14 47.68 36.74 -2.23
CA SER A 14 46.86 36.82 -1.02
C SER A 14 45.35 36.56 -1.23
N SER A 15 44.91 36.20 -2.42
CA SER A 15 43.48 36.01 -2.77
C SER A 15 42.97 34.60 -2.65
N CYS A 16 43.51 33.76 -1.76
CA CYS A 16 42.90 32.48 -1.40
C CYS A 16 42.09 32.57 -0.11
N ALA A 17 40.96 33.27 -0.14
CA ALA A 17 39.95 33.12 0.91
C ALA A 17 39.29 31.76 0.74
N LYS A 18 39.58 30.79 1.62
CA LYS A 18 38.88 29.52 1.71
C LYS A 18 37.41 29.82 1.98
N LYS A 19 36.55 29.58 0.98
CA LYS A 19 35.10 29.56 1.20
C LYS A 19 34.81 28.44 2.17
N GLU A 20 34.48 28.78 3.40
CA GLU A 20 34.00 27.81 4.39
C GLU A 20 32.73 27.17 3.84
N ALA A 21 32.80 25.87 3.61
CA ALA A 21 31.62 25.11 3.11
C ALA A 21 30.49 25.26 4.15
N ARG A 22 29.37 25.84 3.74
CA ARG A 22 28.18 25.94 4.57
C ARG A 22 27.79 24.55 5.01
N ARG A 23 27.92 24.24 6.29
CA ARG A 23 27.42 22.98 6.87
C ARG A 23 25.90 22.92 6.61
N PRO A 24 25.36 21.83 6.05
CA PRO A 24 23.92 21.70 5.92
C PRO A 24 23.30 21.81 7.31
N VAL A 25 22.33 22.71 7.48
CA VAL A 25 21.60 22.92 8.73
C VAL A 25 20.64 21.75 8.93
N MET A 26 21.18 20.61 9.33
CA MET A 26 20.40 19.36 9.55
C MET A 26 19.65 19.34 10.90
N VAL A 27 19.80 20.34 11.75
CA VAL A 27 19.24 20.30 13.11
C VAL A 27 17.71 20.39 13.16
N LYS A 28 17.05 20.95 12.14
CA LYS A 28 15.57 21.06 12.11
C LYS A 28 14.85 19.84 11.53
N THR A 29 15.51 19.00 10.75
CA THR A 29 14.87 17.87 10.07
C THR A 29 14.54 16.74 11.04
N ASP A 30 15.41 16.48 12.01
CA ASP A 30 15.23 15.38 12.96
C ASP A 30 14.05 15.61 13.94
N THR A 31 13.93 16.85 14.45
CA THR A 31 12.78 17.25 15.29
C THR A 31 11.46 17.22 14.53
N PHE A 32 11.45 17.68 13.28
CA PHE A 32 10.27 17.67 12.43
C PHE A 32 9.80 16.22 12.11
N LEU A 33 10.74 15.35 11.76
CA LEU A 33 10.43 13.94 11.49
C LEU A 33 9.88 13.22 12.73
N LYS A 34 10.46 13.48 13.91
CA LYS A 34 9.98 12.92 15.19
C LYS A 34 8.58 13.41 15.54
N GLU A 35 8.31 14.70 15.32
CA GLU A 35 6.99 15.28 15.58
C GLU A 35 5.93 14.74 14.60
N SER A 36 6.26 14.64 13.32
CA SER A 36 5.38 14.06 12.31
C SER A 36 5.08 12.59 12.59
N ALA A 37 6.08 11.80 12.95
CA ALA A 37 5.89 10.39 13.33
C ALA A 37 5.01 10.24 14.58
N LYS A 38 5.16 11.15 15.57
CA LYS A 38 4.31 11.18 16.76
C LYS A 38 2.85 11.48 16.41
N LYS A 39 2.61 12.49 15.55
CA LYS A 39 1.27 12.85 15.08
C LYS A 39 0.60 11.71 14.31
N ASN A 40 1.34 11.06 13.41
CA ASN A 40 0.80 9.91 12.67
C ASN A 40 0.46 8.74 13.60
N ARG A 41 1.32 8.44 14.57
CA ARG A 41 1.03 7.38 15.55
C ARG A 41 -0.22 7.69 16.38
N ALA A 42 -0.39 8.92 16.85
CA ALA A 42 -1.58 9.32 17.58
C ALA A 42 -2.84 9.19 16.71
N LEU A 43 -2.78 9.64 15.45
CA LEU A 43 -3.87 9.50 14.49
C LEU A 43 -4.30 8.04 14.30
N LEU A 44 -3.34 7.13 14.12
CA LEU A 44 -3.63 5.70 13.94
C LEU A 44 -4.21 5.08 15.20
N GLN A 45 -3.72 5.46 16.39
CA GLN A 45 -4.29 5.02 17.66
C GLN A 45 -5.74 5.47 17.83
N ASP A 46 -6.04 6.74 17.48
CA ASP A 46 -7.41 7.26 17.53
C ASP A 46 -8.33 6.50 16.54
N GLN A 47 -7.85 6.24 15.33
CA GLN A 47 -8.60 5.44 14.35
C GLN A 47 -8.84 4.00 14.85
N GLU A 48 -7.83 3.36 15.43
CA GLU A 48 -7.95 2.02 15.99
C GLU A 48 -8.97 1.98 17.12
N ALA A 49 -8.95 2.95 18.04
CA ALA A 49 -9.90 3.06 19.14
C ALA A 49 -11.35 3.24 18.64
N VAL A 50 -11.54 4.08 17.60
CA VAL A 50 -12.87 4.26 16.98
C VAL A 50 -13.33 2.97 16.31
N MET A 51 -12.48 2.29 15.56
CA MET A 51 -12.80 0.98 14.95
C MET A 51 -13.19 -0.04 16.00
N ASP A 52 -12.44 -0.13 17.12
CA ASP A 52 -12.74 -1.03 18.21
C ASP A 52 -14.10 -0.74 18.84
N SER A 53 -14.43 0.53 19.02
CA SER A 53 -15.73 0.93 19.57
C SER A 53 -16.92 0.56 18.66
N ILE A 54 -16.72 0.57 17.36
CA ILE A 54 -17.73 0.17 16.38
C ILE A 54 -17.88 -1.35 16.34
N ILE A 55 -16.78 -2.06 16.29
CA ILE A 55 -16.74 -3.53 16.28
C ILE A 55 -17.33 -4.10 17.57
N ALA A 56 -17.04 -3.50 18.73
CA ALA A 56 -17.58 -3.93 20.02
C ALA A 56 -19.13 -3.82 20.11
N LYS A 57 -19.75 -3.00 19.25
CA LYS A 57 -21.22 -2.91 19.16
C LYS A 57 -21.83 -3.98 18.26
N ASP A 58 -21.03 -4.60 17.43
CA ASP A 58 -21.46 -5.72 16.57
C ASP A 58 -21.38 -7.02 17.38
N THR A 59 -22.53 -7.47 17.88
CA THR A 59 -22.63 -8.71 18.63
C THR A 59 -22.89 -9.94 17.75
N LEU A 60 -23.07 -9.76 16.46
CA LEU A 60 -23.43 -10.82 15.53
C LEU A 60 -22.19 -11.49 14.91
N HIS A 61 -21.10 -10.75 14.78
CA HIS A 61 -19.92 -11.23 14.08
C HIS A 61 -18.71 -11.31 15.01
N THR A 62 -17.92 -12.38 14.87
CA THR A 62 -16.62 -12.49 15.54
C THR A 62 -15.57 -11.77 14.70
N CYS A 63 -15.07 -10.65 15.22
CA CYS A 63 -14.02 -9.89 14.55
C CYS A 63 -12.65 -10.52 14.81
N LEU A 64 -11.87 -10.64 13.74
CA LEU A 64 -10.50 -11.12 13.72
C LEU A 64 -9.54 -9.95 13.47
N LYS A 65 -8.33 -10.04 14.03
CA LYS A 65 -7.25 -9.08 13.78
C LYS A 65 -6.22 -9.72 12.85
N SER A 66 -5.89 -9.00 11.76
CA SER A 66 -4.80 -9.39 10.87
C SER A 66 -3.45 -8.94 11.40
N GLU A 67 -2.39 -9.66 11.05
CA GLU A 67 -0.99 -9.25 11.28
C GLU A 67 -0.63 -7.99 10.48
N ASP A 68 -1.32 -7.73 9.36
CA ASP A 68 -1.15 -6.54 8.51
C ASP A 68 -1.80 -5.26 9.08
N GLY A 69 -2.38 -5.32 10.29
CA GLY A 69 -2.89 -4.15 11.00
C GLY A 69 -4.34 -3.76 10.70
N PHE A 70 -5.12 -4.59 10.04
CA PHE A 70 -6.55 -4.40 9.86
C PHE A 70 -7.37 -5.41 10.65
N LYS A 71 -8.68 -5.15 10.78
CA LYS A 71 -9.66 -6.02 11.43
C LYS A 71 -10.69 -6.47 10.41
N TYR A 72 -11.24 -7.66 10.58
CA TYR A 72 -12.22 -8.20 9.65
C TYR A 72 -13.12 -9.25 10.28
N TYR A 73 -14.26 -9.50 9.66
CA TYR A 73 -15.12 -10.65 9.96
C TYR A 73 -15.70 -11.24 8.67
N TYR A 74 -15.95 -12.52 8.68
CA TYR A 74 -16.59 -13.20 7.57
C TYR A 74 -18.10 -12.96 7.58
N VAL A 75 -18.66 -12.61 6.41
CA VAL A 75 -20.09 -12.62 6.13
C VAL A 75 -20.48 -14.00 5.61
N THR A 76 -19.66 -14.54 4.71
CA THR A 76 -19.80 -15.89 4.17
C THR A 76 -18.44 -16.57 4.19
N GLU A 77 -18.35 -17.73 4.85
CA GLU A 77 -17.14 -18.53 4.90
C GLU A 77 -17.34 -19.82 4.08
N ASN A 78 -16.38 -20.14 3.20
CA ASN A 78 -16.37 -21.38 2.45
C ASN A 78 -15.44 -22.40 3.10
N LYS A 79 -16.01 -23.36 3.82
CA LYS A 79 -15.26 -24.41 4.54
C LYS A 79 -14.72 -25.50 3.62
N GLU A 80 -15.28 -25.63 2.41
CA GLU A 80 -14.86 -26.66 1.44
C GLU A 80 -13.62 -26.20 0.66
N ALA A 81 -13.51 -24.91 0.35
CA ALA A 81 -12.34 -24.38 -0.32
C ALA A 81 -11.14 -24.32 0.65
N THR A 82 -10.00 -24.75 0.17
CA THR A 82 -8.74 -24.73 0.92
C THR A 82 -7.71 -23.76 0.33
N TYR A 83 -7.85 -23.43 -0.95
CA TYR A 83 -6.90 -22.62 -1.70
C TYR A 83 -7.13 -21.13 -1.43
N LYS A 84 -6.02 -20.40 -1.17
CA LYS A 84 -5.99 -18.95 -1.05
C LYS A 84 -5.14 -18.36 -2.17
N PRO A 85 -5.46 -17.14 -2.63
CA PRO A 85 -4.71 -16.50 -3.70
C PRO A 85 -3.23 -16.35 -3.37
N ALA A 86 -2.38 -16.75 -4.31
CA ALA A 86 -0.93 -16.62 -4.25
C ALA A 86 -0.42 -15.65 -5.34
N PHE A 87 0.86 -15.29 -5.26
CA PHE A 87 1.48 -14.41 -6.25
C PHE A 87 1.23 -14.86 -7.69
N GLY A 88 0.72 -13.96 -8.51
CA GLY A 88 0.47 -14.18 -9.93
C GLY A 88 -0.87 -14.82 -10.26
N ASP A 89 -1.63 -15.30 -9.28
CA ASP A 89 -2.97 -15.84 -9.51
C ASP A 89 -3.91 -14.74 -10.03
N ARG A 90 -4.87 -15.16 -10.83
CA ARG A 90 -5.97 -14.31 -11.26
C ARG A 90 -7.12 -14.47 -10.28
N VAL A 91 -7.60 -13.36 -9.73
CA VAL A 91 -8.75 -13.30 -8.83
C VAL A 91 -9.81 -12.40 -9.44
N ASP A 92 -11.00 -12.93 -9.65
CA ASP A 92 -12.18 -12.16 -10.02
C ASP A 92 -12.97 -11.88 -8.74
N PHE A 93 -13.15 -10.61 -8.38
CA PHE A 93 -13.81 -10.21 -7.13
C PHE A 93 -14.64 -8.94 -7.32
N SER A 94 -15.56 -8.71 -6.40
CA SER A 94 -16.31 -7.46 -6.26
C SER A 94 -16.11 -6.90 -4.86
N TYR A 95 -16.22 -5.59 -4.72
CA TYR A 95 -16.15 -4.93 -3.42
C TYR A 95 -16.99 -3.67 -3.38
N SER A 96 -17.33 -3.22 -2.18
CA SER A 96 -17.87 -1.89 -1.92
C SER A 96 -17.04 -1.20 -0.85
N LEU A 97 -17.01 0.13 -0.87
CA LEU A 97 -16.35 0.95 0.13
C LEU A 97 -17.36 1.82 0.86
N SER A 98 -17.23 1.88 2.16
CA SER A 98 -18.01 2.75 3.03
C SER A 98 -17.07 3.46 4.02
N ASP A 99 -17.56 4.54 4.61
CA ASP A 99 -16.90 5.08 5.79
C ASP A 99 -16.98 4.07 6.94
N ILE A 100 -16.24 4.34 8.01
CA ILE A 100 -16.16 3.43 9.15
C ILE A 100 -17.52 3.24 9.86
N TYR A 101 -18.46 4.17 9.67
CA TYR A 101 -19.81 4.12 10.25
C TYR A 101 -20.81 3.40 9.35
N GLY A 102 -20.40 2.97 8.15
CA GLY A 102 -21.21 2.22 7.21
C GLY A 102 -21.92 3.07 6.14
N LYS A 103 -21.65 4.39 6.07
CA LYS A 103 -22.14 5.21 4.97
C LYS A 103 -21.38 4.86 3.69
N GLU A 104 -22.12 4.39 2.68
CA GLU A 104 -21.54 3.98 1.41
C GLU A 104 -20.86 5.16 0.68
N ILE A 105 -19.66 4.88 0.13
CA ILE A 105 -18.87 5.81 -0.67
C ILE A 105 -18.82 5.33 -2.12
N TYR A 106 -18.54 4.03 -2.32
CA TYR A 106 -18.56 3.34 -3.60
C TYR A 106 -19.35 2.03 -3.45
N SER A 107 -20.39 1.88 -4.25
CA SER A 107 -21.21 0.66 -4.28
C SER A 107 -20.52 -0.48 -5.05
N LYS A 108 -21.05 -1.70 -4.99
CA LYS A 108 -20.59 -2.82 -5.83
C LYS A 108 -20.84 -2.56 -7.32
N GLU A 109 -21.86 -1.78 -7.65
CA GLU A 109 -22.19 -1.35 -9.01
C GLU A 109 -21.17 -0.35 -9.55
N ASP A 110 -20.68 0.57 -8.70
CA ASP A 110 -19.65 1.53 -9.07
C ASP A 110 -18.30 0.83 -9.34
N THR A 111 -17.92 -0.08 -8.48
CA THR A 111 -16.62 -0.80 -8.55
C THR A 111 -16.63 -1.94 -9.57
N LYS A 112 -17.80 -2.51 -9.85
CA LYS A 112 -17.99 -3.66 -10.74
C LYS A 112 -17.21 -4.90 -10.29
N VAL A 113 -17.19 -5.92 -11.14
CA VAL A 113 -16.30 -7.07 -10.97
C VAL A 113 -14.93 -6.73 -11.53
N ILE A 114 -13.92 -6.88 -10.70
CA ILE A 114 -12.52 -6.62 -11.06
C ILE A 114 -11.80 -7.94 -11.24
N THR A 115 -11.05 -8.04 -12.34
CA THR A 115 -10.04 -9.08 -12.53
C THR A 115 -8.70 -8.54 -12.05
N TYR A 116 -8.14 -9.17 -11.05
CA TYR A 116 -6.88 -8.77 -10.40
C TYR A 116 -5.85 -9.90 -10.49
N TYR A 117 -4.65 -9.56 -10.89
CA TYR A 117 -3.51 -10.45 -10.82
C TYR A 117 -2.71 -10.16 -9.56
N VAL A 118 -2.67 -11.11 -8.63
CA VAL A 118 -2.12 -10.94 -7.28
C VAL A 118 -0.67 -10.44 -7.35
N ASP A 119 -0.45 -9.31 -6.68
CA ASP A 119 0.83 -8.59 -6.59
C ASP A 119 1.48 -8.20 -7.94
N LYS A 120 0.73 -8.24 -9.06
CA LYS A 120 1.14 -7.75 -10.38
C LYS A 120 0.45 -6.45 -10.80
N GLN A 121 -0.57 -6.03 -10.07
CA GLN A 121 -1.35 -4.83 -10.37
C GLN A 121 -1.51 -3.98 -9.11
N GLU A 122 -1.77 -2.68 -9.31
CA GLU A 122 -1.94 -1.72 -8.22
C GLU A 122 -3.37 -1.77 -7.66
N LEU A 123 -3.47 -1.98 -6.36
CA LEU A 123 -4.62 -1.75 -5.50
C LEU A 123 -4.09 -1.13 -4.21
N PHE A 124 -4.92 -0.51 -3.39
CA PHE A 124 -4.45 -0.05 -2.09
C PHE A 124 -4.03 -1.23 -1.21
N GLN A 125 -3.05 -0.99 -0.35
CA GLN A 125 -2.33 -2.05 0.38
C GLN A 125 -3.27 -2.99 1.15
N GLY A 126 -4.23 -2.42 1.90
CA GLY A 126 -5.17 -3.20 2.69
C GLY A 126 -6.00 -4.18 1.84
N LEU A 127 -6.48 -3.73 0.66
CA LEU A 127 -7.27 -4.58 -0.22
C LEU A 127 -6.44 -5.74 -0.81
N ARG A 128 -5.19 -5.48 -1.17
CA ARG A 128 -4.27 -6.54 -1.64
C ARG A 128 -4.08 -7.63 -0.60
N GLN A 129 -3.92 -7.25 0.67
CA GLN A 129 -3.76 -8.22 1.75
C GLN A 129 -5.09 -8.93 2.06
N ALA A 130 -6.21 -8.21 2.05
CA ALA A 130 -7.53 -8.77 2.27
C ALA A 130 -7.88 -9.88 1.24
N ILE A 131 -7.60 -9.63 -0.04
CA ILE A 131 -7.83 -10.61 -1.11
C ILE A 131 -7.05 -11.91 -0.84
N LYS A 132 -5.81 -11.83 -0.36
CA LYS A 132 -4.97 -13.01 -0.05
C LYS A 132 -5.47 -13.83 1.15
N LEU A 133 -6.32 -13.28 2.00
CA LEU A 133 -6.92 -13.99 3.14
C LEU A 133 -8.12 -14.84 2.75
N LEU A 134 -8.88 -14.38 1.74
CA LEU A 134 -10.13 -14.98 1.34
C LEU A 134 -9.95 -16.13 0.35
N LYS A 135 -10.84 -17.10 0.42
CA LYS A 135 -10.96 -18.21 -0.52
C LYS A 135 -12.08 -17.93 -1.53
N GLU A 136 -12.21 -18.78 -2.54
CA GLU A 136 -13.26 -18.67 -3.54
C GLU A 136 -14.65 -18.79 -2.91
N ASN A 137 -15.58 -17.92 -3.32
CA ASN A 137 -16.94 -17.76 -2.78
C ASN A 137 -16.99 -17.33 -1.31
N GLU A 138 -15.92 -16.73 -0.77
CA GLU A 138 -15.95 -16.08 0.54
C GLU A 138 -16.25 -14.60 0.41
N GLU A 139 -17.01 -14.09 1.39
CA GLU A 139 -17.29 -12.68 1.55
C GLU A 139 -16.94 -12.26 2.97
N ALA A 140 -16.23 -11.14 3.10
CA ALA A 140 -15.86 -10.60 4.40
C ALA A 140 -15.88 -9.07 4.40
N VAL A 141 -16.05 -8.52 5.59
CA VAL A 141 -15.98 -7.08 5.85
C VAL A 141 -14.68 -6.78 6.55
N PHE A 142 -13.96 -5.80 6.02
CA PHE A 142 -12.66 -5.35 6.47
C PHE A 142 -12.72 -3.91 6.98
N PHE A 143 -11.99 -3.62 8.05
CA PHE A 143 -11.80 -2.28 8.59
C PHE A 143 -10.33 -1.91 8.44
N PHE A 144 -10.05 -0.99 7.53
CA PHE A 144 -8.71 -0.54 7.21
C PHE A 144 -8.41 0.79 7.87
N PRO A 145 -7.37 0.91 8.71
CA PRO A 145 -6.85 2.21 9.09
C PRO A 145 -6.35 2.96 7.84
N SER A 146 -6.33 4.28 7.91
CA SER A 146 -6.02 5.11 6.75
C SER A 146 -4.66 4.83 6.13
N GLU A 147 -3.68 4.38 6.92
CA GLU A 147 -2.31 4.12 6.48
C GLU A 147 -2.23 3.05 5.38
N ILE A 148 -3.01 1.98 5.49
CA ILE A 148 -3.06 0.89 4.53
C ILE A 148 -4.24 1.00 3.54
N ALA A 149 -5.06 2.07 3.69
CA ALA A 149 -6.11 2.45 2.75
C ALA A 149 -5.59 3.48 1.74
N PHE A 150 -6.15 4.69 1.73
CA PHE A 150 -5.77 5.76 0.80
C PHE A 150 -4.82 6.80 1.40
N GLY A 151 -4.46 6.66 2.68
CA GLY A 151 -3.43 7.42 3.37
C GLY A 151 -3.62 8.92 3.33
N TYR A 152 -2.48 9.63 3.26
CA TYR A 152 -2.43 11.09 3.26
C TYR A 152 -2.99 11.72 1.97
N HIS A 153 -3.06 10.98 0.87
CA HIS A 153 -3.49 11.53 -0.41
C HIS A 153 -5.00 11.40 -0.67
N GLY A 154 -5.68 10.46 0.04
CA GLY A 154 -7.04 10.08 -0.34
C GLY A 154 -7.07 9.41 -1.73
N ASP A 155 -8.26 9.25 -2.30
CA ASP A 155 -8.45 8.78 -3.68
C ASP A 155 -8.59 9.92 -4.70
N LYS A 156 -8.56 11.17 -4.22
CA LYS A 156 -8.76 12.42 -4.99
C LYS A 156 -10.17 12.61 -5.55
N GLU A 157 -11.12 11.81 -5.11
CA GLU A 157 -12.53 11.88 -5.52
C GLU A 157 -13.46 11.96 -4.30
N LYS A 158 -13.84 10.81 -3.76
CA LYS A 158 -14.83 10.71 -2.67
C LYS A 158 -14.18 10.45 -1.30
N ILE A 159 -12.97 9.87 -1.24
CA ILE A 159 -12.28 9.53 -0.01
C ILE A 159 -11.22 10.59 0.31
N GLY A 160 -11.42 11.33 1.39
CA GLY A 160 -10.48 12.36 1.84
C GLY A 160 -9.22 11.79 2.48
N ILE A 161 -8.30 12.71 2.84
CA ILE A 161 -7.02 12.37 3.47
C ILE A 161 -7.23 11.72 4.86
N ASN A 162 -6.38 10.76 5.19
CA ASN A 162 -6.33 10.10 6.51
C ASN A 162 -7.70 9.55 6.97
N LYS A 163 -8.51 9.05 6.04
CA LYS A 163 -9.79 8.44 6.37
C LYS A 163 -9.66 6.92 6.49
N PRO A 164 -10.00 6.35 7.65
CA PRO A 164 -10.18 4.91 7.77
C PRO A 164 -11.43 4.52 6.99
N ILE A 165 -11.41 3.34 6.38
CA ILE A 165 -12.50 2.85 5.53
C ILE A 165 -12.93 1.46 5.93
N ARG A 166 -14.17 1.14 5.61
CA ARG A 166 -14.74 -0.19 5.67
C ARG A 166 -14.94 -0.70 4.24
N ALA A 167 -14.46 -1.91 3.95
CA ALA A 167 -14.65 -2.56 2.66
C ALA A 167 -15.37 -3.89 2.84
N GLN A 168 -16.36 -4.19 2.01
CA GLN A 168 -16.96 -5.51 1.90
C GLN A 168 -16.46 -6.13 0.60
N VAL A 169 -15.74 -7.25 0.70
CA VAL A 169 -15.04 -7.91 -0.40
C VAL A 169 -15.61 -9.30 -0.60
N HIS A 170 -15.96 -9.65 -1.83
CA HIS A 170 -16.45 -10.96 -2.22
C HIS A 170 -15.58 -11.54 -3.33
N ILE A 171 -14.94 -12.66 -3.05
CA ILE A 171 -14.15 -13.41 -4.04
C ILE A 171 -15.09 -14.30 -4.85
N LEU A 172 -15.12 -14.07 -6.15
CA LEU A 172 -15.98 -14.84 -7.08
C LEU A 172 -15.26 -16.06 -7.62
N LYS A 173 -13.99 -15.87 -8.03
CA LYS A 173 -13.20 -16.95 -8.64
C LYS A 173 -11.72 -16.74 -8.42
N ILE A 174 -11.00 -17.83 -8.19
CA ILE A 174 -9.54 -17.85 -8.13
C ILE A 174 -9.02 -18.79 -9.23
N THR A 175 -8.14 -18.28 -10.09
CA THR A 175 -7.48 -19.09 -11.13
C THR A 175 -5.99 -19.08 -10.84
N PRO A 176 -5.40 -20.22 -10.45
CA PRO A 176 -3.97 -20.30 -10.15
C PRO A 176 -3.09 -19.90 -11.34
N ALA A 177 -1.96 -19.26 -11.09
CA ALA A 177 -1.02 -18.82 -12.12
C ALA A 177 -0.53 -19.98 -13.02
N SER A 178 -0.40 -21.18 -12.44
CA SER A 178 -0.03 -22.40 -13.17
C SER A 178 -1.01 -22.80 -14.28
N VAL A 179 -2.28 -22.39 -14.16
CA VAL A 179 -3.31 -22.64 -15.16
C VAL A 179 -3.34 -21.54 -16.23
N LEU A 180 -2.89 -20.32 -15.88
CA LEU A 180 -2.94 -19.16 -16.77
C LEU A 180 -1.80 -19.11 -17.80
N SER A 181 -0.68 -19.73 -17.48
CA SER A 181 0.50 -19.81 -18.35
C SER A 181 0.97 -21.26 -18.38
N PRO A 182 0.66 -22.04 -19.43
CA PRO A 182 1.48 -23.21 -19.70
C PRO A 182 2.93 -22.72 -19.84
N PRO A 183 3.92 -23.42 -19.23
CA PRO A 183 5.32 -23.05 -19.45
C PRO A 183 5.56 -23.00 -20.96
N PRO A 184 6.31 -22.00 -21.48
CA PRO A 184 6.69 -21.98 -22.87
C PRO A 184 7.32 -23.33 -23.17
N ALA A 185 6.82 -24.00 -24.23
CA ALA A 185 7.40 -25.25 -24.68
C ALA A 185 8.91 -25.04 -24.81
N PRO A 186 9.77 -25.98 -24.36
CA PRO A 186 11.20 -25.84 -24.51
C PRO A 186 11.46 -25.59 -25.99
N GLU A 187 12.02 -24.43 -26.29
CA GLU A 187 12.44 -24.05 -27.62
C GLU A 187 13.34 -25.18 -28.09
N SER A 188 12.86 -25.95 -29.05
CA SER A 188 13.62 -27.07 -29.61
C SER A 188 14.93 -26.49 -30.07
N ALA A 189 16.00 -26.79 -29.34
CA ALA A 189 17.34 -26.45 -29.71
C ALA A 189 17.54 -26.98 -31.14
N GLY A 190 17.56 -26.06 -32.08
CA GLY A 190 17.79 -26.38 -33.49
C GLY A 190 19.06 -27.21 -33.59
N LEU A 191 18.89 -28.44 -34.03
CA LEU A 191 20.01 -29.29 -34.44
C LEU A 191 20.78 -28.50 -35.47
N VAL A 192 21.94 -27.97 -35.08
CA VAL A 192 22.93 -27.46 -36.02
C VAL A 192 23.53 -28.71 -36.68
N GLU A 193 23.02 -29.05 -37.85
CA GLU A 193 23.70 -30.02 -38.71
C GLU A 193 25.03 -29.41 -39.15
N CYS A 194 26.10 -29.98 -38.64
CA CYS A 194 27.43 -29.75 -39.20
C CYS A 194 27.54 -30.50 -40.49
N ASN A 195 27.66 -29.74 -41.57
CA ASN A 195 28.09 -30.23 -42.90
C ASN A 195 29.52 -29.77 -43.18
#